data_12cca2ecfdbed7bfd8cab6b00158fc7a
#
_entry.id   12cca2ecfdbed7bfd8cab6b00158fc7a
#
_cell.length_a   1.000
_cell.length_b   1.000
_cell.length_c   1.000
_cell.angle_alpha   90.00
_cell.angle_beta   90.00
_cell.angle_gamma   90.00
#
_symmetry.space_group_name_H-M   'P 1'
#
loop_
_entity.id
_entity.type
_entity.pdbx_description
1 polymer ?
#
loop_
_entity_poly.entity_id
_entity_poly.type
_entity_poly.pdbx_seq_one_letter_code
_entity_poly.pdbx_strand_id
1 'polypeptide(L)'
;QNVYKDKDCYGLIDVVKDCGPLGGLYTVLQQLKDEDEWIFVTTCDVPELTESMVSSLIQVSADAYEQGYDCMVYQDSRGRIHPLCGLYRQSLLPVIQQMLRYKDYKMMHLLIRSRCLIVSSAEMGIPDTCFVNINTPEAYERWKNTSLNMPKEQKILCICGIKNSGKTTLIEGLIADLTARGLRVAVIKHDGHAFEPDRPGTDTARHLAAGAYGCAVFDGGKYQLVKRVPVSER
;
A
#
# COMPACT_ATOMS: atom_id res chain seq x y z
N GLN A 1 -21.53 -5.61 -15.31
CA GLN A 1 -20.67 -4.76 -16.18
C GLN A 1 -19.29 -4.76 -15.57
N ASN A 2 -18.32 -5.28 -16.33
CA ASN A 2 -16.91 -5.36 -15.90
C ASN A 2 -16.29 -3.96 -15.90
N VAL A 3 -16.23 -3.31 -14.74
CA VAL A 3 -15.69 -1.95 -14.54
C VAL A 3 -14.16 -1.90 -14.65
N TYR A 4 -13.49 -3.07 -14.72
CA TYR A 4 -12.03 -3.22 -14.62
C TYR A 4 -11.35 -3.65 -15.93
N LYS A 5 -11.90 -3.28 -17.10
CA LYS A 5 -11.43 -3.75 -18.41
C LYS A 5 -9.98 -3.38 -18.80
N ASP A 6 -9.34 -2.44 -18.09
CA ASP A 6 -8.02 -1.90 -18.48
C ASP A 6 -6.91 -2.13 -17.42
N LYS A 7 -7.11 -3.03 -16.48
CA LYS A 7 -6.09 -3.40 -15.49
C LYS A 7 -6.00 -4.91 -15.44
N ASP A 8 -4.86 -5.46 -15.06
CA ASP A 8 -4.62 -6.88 -14.81
C ASP A 8 -5.49 -7.42 -13.66
N CYS A 9 -6.78 -7.08 -13.66
CA CYS A 9 -7.78 -7.44 -12.67
C CYS A 9 -8.86 -8.30 -13.31
N TYR A 10 -9.09 -9.48 -12.75
CA TYR A 10 -10.13 -10.41 -13.18
C TYR A 10 -11.29 -10.36 -12.20
N GLY A 11 -12.51 -10.15 -12.73
CA GLY A 11 -13.72 -10.31 -11.95
C GLY A 11 -14.13 -11.80 -11.92
N LEU A 12 -14.18 -12.39 -10.73
CA LEU A 12 -14.75 -13.72 -10.53
C LEU A 12 -16.18 -13.60 -10.01
N ILE A 13 -17.06 -14.47 -10.54
CA ILE A 13 -18.43 -14.58 -10.03
C ILE A 13 -18.42 -15.63 -8.94
N ASP A 14 -18.99 -15.32 -7.78
CA ASP A 14 -19.08 -16.26 -6.67
C ASP A 14 -19.79 -17.55 -7.08
N VAL A 15 -19.14 -18.68 -6.87
CA VAL A 15 -19.68 -20.02 -7.12
C VAL A 15 -20.89 -20.28 -6.22
N VAL A 16 -20.84 -19.78 -4.97
CA VAL A 16 -21.94 -19.86 -4.02
C VAL A 16 -22.38 -18.44 -3.67
N LYS A 17 -23.60 -18.10 -4.07
CA LYS A 17 -24.16 -16.75 -3.88
C LYS A 17 -24.62 -16.51 -2.45
N ASP A 18 -24.69 -15.24 -2.06
CA ASP A 18 -25.27 -14.78 -0.78
C ASP A 18 -24.56 -15.32 0.47
N CYS A 19 -23.29 -15.69 0.34
CA CYS A 19 -22.46 -16.19 1.43
C CYS A 19 -21.45 -15.16 1.95
N GLY A 20 -21.57 -13.91 1.52
CA GLY A 20 -20.66 -12.82 1.90
C GLY A 20 -19.20 -13.11 1.58
N PRO A 21 -18.24 -12.58 2.36
CA PRO A 21 -16.81 -12.74 2.08
C PRO A 21 -16.33 -14.20 2.04
N LEU A 22 -17.01 -15.10 2.76
CA LEU A 22 -16.68 -16.54 2.75
C LEU A 22 -16.93 -17.17 1.37
N GLY A 23 -18.00 -16.77 0.68
CA GLY A 23 -18.30 -17.24 -0.68
C GLY A 23 -17.26 -16.76 -1.70
N GLY A 24 -16.84 -15.50 -1.60
CA GLY A 24 -15.77 -14.95 -2.42
C GLY A 24 -14.44 -15.68 -2.19
N LEU A 25 -14.04 -15.86 -0.93
CA LEU A 25 -12.84 -16.60 -0.56
C LEU A 25 -12.88 -18.04 -1.11
N TYR A 26 -14.00 -18.73 -0.94
CA TYR A 26 -14.19 -20.08 -1.49
C TYR A 26 -13.98 -20.13 -3.00
N THR A 27 -14.57 -19.16 -3.72
CA THR A 27 -14.46 -19.06 -5.18
C THR A 27 -13.02 -18.88 -5.63
N VAL A 28 -12.27 -17.98 -4.97
CA VAL A 28 -10.88 -17.69 -5.33
C VAL A 28 -9.98 -18.89 -5.02
N LEU A 29 -10.11 -19.50 -3.83
CA LEU A 29 -9.29 -20.65 -3.44
C LEU A 29 -9.48 -21.87 -4.37
N GLN A 30 -10.68 -22.03 -4.97
CA GLN A 30 -10.91 -23.09 -5.97
C GLN A 30 -10.18 -22.85 -7.29
N GLN A 31 -9.76 -21.63 -7.58
CA GLN A 31 -9.06 -21.27 -8.82
C GLN A 31 -7.53 -21.41 -8.72
N LEU A 32 -6.99 -21.58 -7.51
CA LEU A 32 -5.57 -21.80 -7.31
C LEU A 32 -5.14 -23.10 -7.98
N LYS A 33 -4.00 -23.04 -8.66
CA LYS A 33 -3.38 -24.20 -9.31
C LYS A 33 -2.42 -24.92 -8.39
N ASP A 34 -1.84 -24.19 -7.45
CA ASP A 34 -0.84 -24.66 -6.51
C ASP A 34 -1.39 -24.60 -5.09
N GLU A 35 -1.37 -25.71 -4.38
CA GLU A 35 -1.84 -25.82 -2.99
C GLU A 35 -0.99 -25.00 -2.01
N ASP A 36 0.22 -24.66 -2.41
CA ASP A 36 1.21 -23.92 -1.61
C ASP A 36 1.07 -22.38 -1.73
N GLU A 37 0.23 -21.91 -2.66
CA GLU A 37 0.02 -20.48 -2.84
C GLU A 37 -0.76 -19.84 -1.68
N TRP A 38 -0.30 -18.66 -1.28
CA TRP A 38 -1.00 -17.77 -0.38
C TRP A 38 -1.78 -16.71 -1.15
N ILE A 39 -3.04 -16.48 -0.78
CA ILE A 39 -3.84 -15.39 -1.32
C ILE A 39 -3.98 -14.31 -0.25
N PHE A 40 -3.63 -13.07 -0.58
CA PHE A 40 -3.97 -11.93 0.26
C PHE A 40 -5.43 -11.52 0.02
N VAL A 41 -6.19 -11.47 1.10
CA VAL A 41 -7.60 -11.07 1.11
C VAL A 41 -7.75 -9.74 1.81
N THR A 42 -8.44 -8.81 1.17
CA THR A 42 -8.82 -7.51 1.73
C THR A 42 -10.20 -7.11 1.27
N THR A 43 -10.79 -6.11 1.94
CA THR A 43 -12.05 -5.48 1.55
C THR A 43 -11.81 -4.16 0.83
N CYS A 44 -12.77 -3.75 0.02
CA CYS A 44 -12.70 -2.47 -0.72
C CYS A 44 -12.98 -1.23 0.14
N ASP A 45 -13.38 -1.40 1.39
CA ASP A 45 -13.72 -0.35 2.34
C ASP A 45 -12.57 0.01 3.31
N VAL A 46 -11.38 -0.57 3.13
CA VAL A 46 -10.15 -0.27 3.88
C VAL A 46 -9.20 0.54 2.99
N PRO A 47 -9.27 1.88 3.02
CA PRO A 47 -8.52 2.73 2.08
C PRO A 47 -7.03 2.88 2.42
N GLU A 48 -6.64 2.61 3.67
CA GLU A 48 -5.26 2.74 4.15
C GLU A 48 -4.44 1.45 4.00
N LEU A 49 -4.87 0.55 3.10
CA LEU A 49 -4.09 -0.64 2.77
C LEU A 49 -2.73 -0.22 2.18
N THR A 50 -1.64 -0.73 2.76
CA THR A 50 -0.28 -0.39 2.36
C THR A 50 0.50 -1.61 1.87
N GLU A 51 1.50 -1.39 1.04
CA GLU A 51 2.44 -2.44 0.62
C GLU A 51 3.12 -3.12 1.82
N SER A 52 3.44 -2.36 2.87
CA SER A 52 4.06 -2.89 4.08
C SER A 52 3.19 -3.92 4.81
N MET A 53 1.85 -3.77 4.77
CA MET A 53 0.93 -4.76 5.34
C MET A 53 1.02 -6.10 4.60
N VAL A 54 1.06 -6.08 3.29
CA VAL A 54 1.18 -7.30 2.48
C VAL A 54 2.56 -7.91 2.66
N SER A 55 3.62 -7.11 2.53
CA SER A 55 5.01 -7.55 2.61
C SER A 55 5.36 -8.17 3.96
N SER A 56 4.86 -7.64 5.07
CA SER A 56 5.13 -8.20 6.40
C SER A 56 4.47 -9.56 6.63
N LEU A 57 3.29 -9.81 6.06
CA LEU A 57 2.68 -11.15 6.07
C LEU A 57 3.46 -12.12 5.18
N ILE A 58 3.92 -11.66 4.00
CA ILE A 58 4.75 -12.48 3.10
C ILE A 58 6.05 -12.88 3.79
N GLN A 59 6.69 -12.00 4.55
CA GLN A 59 7.93 -12.31 5.27
C GLN A 59 7.80 -13.48 6.23
N VAL A 60 6.66 -13.64 6.88
CA VAL A 60 6.41 -14.73 7.83
C VAL A 60 5.68 -15.93 7.21
N SER A 61 5.33 -15.85 5.92
CA SER A 61 4.50 -16.87 5.26
C SER A 61 5.21 -18.21 5.09
N ALA A 62 6.52 -18.21 4.85
CA ALA A 62 7.30 -19.44 4.71
C ALA A 62 7.33 -20.24 6.02
N ASP A 63 7.64 -19.58 7.14
CA ASP A 63 7.64 -20.20 8.46
C ASP A 63 6.24 -20.68 8.86
N ALA A 64 5.23 -19.89 8.56
CA ALA A 64 3.83 -20.26 8.81
C ALA A 64 3.41 -21.48 7.99
N TYR A 65 3.87 -21.58 6.74
CA TYR A 65 3.66 -22.75 5.89
C TYR A 65 4.26 -24.01 6.49
N GLU A 66 5.55 -23.97 6.87
CA GLU A 66 6.26 -25.11 7.47
C GLU A 66 5.62 -25.56 8.79
N GLN A 67 5.10 -24.61 9.56
CA GLN A 67 4.35 -24.89 10.79
C GLN A 67 2.91 -25.38 10.54
N GLY A 68 2.47 -25.44 9.28
CA GLY A 68 1.16 -25.96 8.87
C GLY A 68 -0.02 -25.04 9.21
N TYR A 69 0.18 -23.72 9.18
CA TYR A 69 -0.92 -22.75 9.28
C TYR A 69 -1.71 -22.69 7.96
N ASP A 70 -3.03 -22.58 8.06
CA ASP A 70 -3.95 -22.47 6.92
C ASP A 70 -4.22 -21.02 6.53
N CYS A 71 -4.11 -20.11 7.48
CA CYS A 71 -4.30 -18.68 7.27
C CYS A 71 -3.52 -17.86 8.29
N MET A 72 -3.32 -16.58 7.94
CA MET A 72 -2.71 -15.56 8.79
C MET A 72 -3.53 -14.28 8.69
N VAL A 73 -3.86 -13.67 9.82
CA VAL A 73 -4.62 -12.42 9.87
C VAL A 73 -4.04 -11.46 10.89
N TYR A 74 -4.26 -10.18 10.69
CA TYR A 74 -3.83 -9.18 11.65
C TYR A 74 -4.72 -9.11 12.88
N GLN A 75 -4.06 -8.78 14.00
CA GLN A 75 -4.69 -8.27 15.22
C GLN A 75 -4.16 -6.85 15.45
N ASP A 76 -5.05 -5.89 15.65
CA ASP A 76 -4.68 -4.51 15.97
C ASP A 76 -4.23 -4.35 17.44
N SER A 77 -3.73 -3.14 17.81
CA SER A 77 -3.21 -2.84 19.15
C SER A 77 -4.29 -2.96 20.26
N ARG A 78 -5.56 -2.98 19.90
CA ARG A 78 -6.71 -3.15 20.81
C ARG A 78 -7.15 -4.60 20.94
N GLY A 79 -6.44 -5.54 20.31
CA GLY A 79 -6.76 -6.95 20.30
C GLY A 79 -7.87 -7.37 19.35
N ARG A 80 -8.34 -6.49 18.45
CA ARG A 80 -9.35 -6.81 17.44
C ARG A 80 -8.70 -7.54 16.28
N ILE A 81 -9.27 -8.68 15.91
CA ILE A 81 -8.84 -9.48 14.76
C ILE A 81 -9.51 -8.96 13.48
N HIS A 82 -8.75 -8.90 12.40
CA HIS A 82 -9.18 -8.44 11.08
C HIS A 82 -9.18 -9.58 10.05
N PRO A 83 -10.26 -10.40 9.99
CA PRO A 83 -10.31 -11.59 9.13
C PRO A 83 -10.26 -11.27 7.64
N LEU A 84 -10.60 -10.05 7.24
CA LEU A 84 -10.55 -9.58 5.87
C LEU A 84 -9.32 -8.71 5.61
N CYS A 85 -8.23 -8.99 6.32
CA CYS A 85 -6.91 -8.44 6.06
C CYS A 85 -5.87 -9.50 6.43
N GLY A 86 -5.60 -10.43 5.49
CA GLY A 86 -4.73 -11.57 5.79
C GLY A 86 -4.45 -12.47 4.60
N LEU A 87 -3.64 -13.49 4.85
CA LEU A 87 -3.27 -14.52 3.87
C LEU A 87 -4.03 -15.82 4.14
N TYR A 88 -4.48 -16.47 3.08
CA TYR A 88 -5.31 -17.69 3.12
C TYR A 88 -4.78 -18.70 2.11
N ARG A 89 -4.90 -20.01 2.43
CA ARG A 89 -4.44 -21.11 1.58
C ARG A 89 -5.60 -22.01 1.13
N GLN A 90 -5.31 -22.76 0.07
CA GLN A 90 -6.26 -23.73 -0.50
C GLN A 90 -6.64 -24.85 0.49
N SER A 91 -5.79 -25.17 1.46
CA SER A 91 -6.05 -26.13 2.54
C SER A 91 -7.35 -25.86 3.33
N LEU A 92 -7.84 -24.61 3.28
CA LEU A 92 -9.11 -24.23 3.91
C LEU A 92 -10.38 -24.70 3.18
N LEU A 93 -10.27 -25.16 1.93
CA LEU A 93 -11.44 -25.53 1.14
C LEU A 93 -12.36 -26.55 1.84
N PRO A 94 -11.88 -27.63 2.47
CA PRO A 94 -12.75 -28.58 3.16
C PRO A 94 -13.54 -27.94 4.31
N VAL A 95 -12.89 -27.07 5.09
CA VAL A 95 -13.52 -26.35 6.21
C VAL A 95 -14.57 -25.38 5.69
N ILE A 96 -14.25 -24.60 4.65
CA ILE A 96 -15.19 -23.66 4.05
C ILE A 96 -16.40 -24.41 3.46
N GLN A 97 -16.20 -25.53 2.76
CA GLN A 97 -17.28 -26.36 2.23
C GLN A 97 -18.23 -26.83 3.32
N GLN A 98 -17.67 -27.27 4.46
CA GLN A 98 -18.47 -27.66 5.61
C GLN A 98 -19.28 -26.47 6.15
N MET A 99 -18.66 -25.32 6.31
CA MET A 99 -19.32 -24.10 6.79
C MET A 99 -20.46 -23.67 5.86
N LEU A 100 -20.23 -23.70 4.54
CA LEU A 100 -21.25 -23.38 3.53
C LEU A 100 -22.48 -24.33 3.62
N ARG A 101 -22.25 -25.64 3.83
CA ARG A 101 -23.32 -26.63 4.01
C ARG A 101 -24.18 -26.34 5.26
N TYR A 102 -23.56 -25.84 6.33
CA TYR A 102 -24.26 -25.49 7.57
C TYR A 102 -24.74 -24.02 7.59
N LYS A 103 -24.61 -23.28 6.48
CA LYS A 103 -24.97 -21.87 6.38
C LYS A 103 -24.30 -20.99 7.43
N ASP A 104 -23.08 -21.33 7.81
CA ASP A 104 -22.22 -20.55 8.70
C ASP A 104 -21.23 -19.74 7.87
N TYR A 105 -21.54 -18.46 7.64
CA TYR A 105 -20.77 -17.59 6.73
C TYR A 105 -19.82 -16.63 7.45
N LYS A 106 -19.62 -16.81 8.76
CA LYS A 106 -18.82 -15.89 9.57
C LYS A 106 -17.32 -16.17 9.42
N MET A 107 -16.56 -15.20 8.92
CA MET A 107 -15.11 -15.33 8.77
C MET A 107 -14.40 -15.65 10.09
N MET A 108 -14.84 -15.09 11.22
CA MET A 108 -14.30 -15.45 12.54
C MET A 108 -14.45 -16.93 12.88
N HIS A 109 -15.54 -17.58 12.45
CA HIS A 109 -15.72 -19.01 12.67
C HIS A 109 -14.78 -19.86 11.80
N LEU A 110 -14.40 -19.35 10.60
CA LEU A 110 -13.36 -19.97 9.79
C LEU A 110 -12.03 -19.97 10.54
N LEU A 111 -11.62 -18.83 11.10
CA LEU A 111 -10.35 -18.72 11.84
C LEU A 111 -10.31 -19.68 13.04
N ILE A 112 -11.42 -19.83 13.78
CA ILE A 112 -11.50 -20.72 14.94
C ILE A 112 -11.41 -22.20 14.54
N ARG A 113 -11.88 -22.55 13.33
CA ARG A 113 -11.92 -23.94 12.82
C ARG A 113 -10.68 -24.32 12.02
N SER A 114 -9.76 -23.40 11.82
CA SER A 114 -8.52 -23.57 11.08
C SER A 114 -7.29 -23.31 11.96
N ARG A 115 -6.13 -23.70 11.47
CA ARG A 115 -4.86 -23.28 12.09
C ARG A 115 -4.53 -21.88 11.62
N CYS A 116 -4.99 -20.90 12.38
CA CYS A 116 -4.81 -19.48 12.06
C CYS A 116 -3.67 -18.88 12.87
N LEU A 117 -2.70 -18.28 12.20
CA LEU A 117 -1.67 -17.44 12.83
C LEU A 117 -2.22 -16.03 13.01
N ILE A 118 -2.26 -15.56 14.24
CA ILE A 118 -2.61 -14.17 14.55
C ILE A 118 -1.33 -13.35 14.59
N VAL A 119 -1.23 -12.38 13.69
CA VAL A 119 -0.06 -11.50 13.54
C VAL A 119 -0.36 -10.16 14.19
N SER A 120 0.46 -9.76 15.16
CA SER A 120 0.34 -8.46 15.82
C SER A 120 0.74 -7.34 14.85
N SER A 121 -0.19 -6.43 14.54
CA SER A 121 0.09 -5.27 13.70
C SER A 121 1.15 -4.35 14.33
N ALA A 122 1.12 -4.22 15.67
CA ALA A 122 2.06 -3.38 16.41
C ALA A 122 3.50 -3.92 16.30
N GLU A 123 3.71 -5.25 16.39
CA GLU A 123 5.01 -5.87 16.21
C GLU A 123 5.54 -5.73 14.78
N MET A 124 4.65 -5.67 13.80
CA MET A 124 5.01 -5.44 12.39
C MET A 124 5.13 -3.95 12.03
N GLY A 125 4.94 -3.03 12.99
CA GLY A 125 4.99 -1.59 12.75
C GLY A 125 3.82 -1.06 11.90
N ILE A 126 2.70 -1.77 11.84
CA ILE A 126 1.50 -1.40 11.10
C ILE A 126 0.55 -0.61 12.03
N PRO A 127 0.23 0.64 11.73
CA PRO A 127 -0.65 1.45 12.56
C PRO A 127 -2.12 1.03 12.46
N ASP A 128 -2.89 1.18 13.54
CA ASP A 128 -4.32 0.81 13.59
C ASP A 128 -5.19 1.55 12.57
N THR A 129 -4.74 2.70 12.08
CA THR A 129 -5.43 3.45 11.02
C THR A 129 -5.57 2.64 9.73
N CYS A 130 -4.66 1.70 9.48
CA CYS A 130 -4.69 0.81 8.33
C CYS A 130 -5.87 -0.17 8.33
N PHE A 131 -6.58 -0.32 9.46
CA PHE A 131 -7.72 -1.24 9.60
C PHE A 131 -9.07 -0.52 9.71
N VAL A 132 -9.09 0.77 9.43
CA VAL A 132 -10.31 1.57 9.52
C VAL A 132 -11.17 1.35 8.27
N ASN A 133 -12.40 0.85 8.49
CA ASN A 133 -13.39 0.67 7.43
C ASN A 133 -14.16 1.95 7.18
N ILE A 134 -14.40 2.26 5.92
CA ILE A 134 -15.23 3.39 5.48
C ILE A 134 -16.53 2.86 4.89
N ASN A 135 -17.60 2.95 5.67
CA ASN A 135 -18.90 2.38 5.31
C ASN A 135 -19.97 3.44 4.99
N THR A 136 -19.67 4.72 5.19
CA THR A 136 -20.64 5.81 4.93
C THR A 136 -19.97 6.97 4.20
N PRO A 137 -20.75 7.79 3.44
CA PRO A 137 -20.22 9.00 2.80
C PRO A 137 -19.56 9.96 3.80
N GLU A 138 -20.12 10.08 5.01
CA GLU A 138 -19.58 10.96 6.04
C GLU A 138 -18.27 10.43 6.60
N ALA A 139 -18.12 9.10 6.72
CA ALA A 139 -16.86 8.47 7.11
C ALA A 139 -15.80 8.66 6.02
N TYR A 140 -16.19 8.58 4.73
CA TYR A 140 -15.31 8.85 3.59
C TYR A 140 -14.83 10.30 3.58
N GLU A 141 -15.71 11.27 3.76
CA GLU A 141 -15.31 12.67 3.82
C GLU A 141 -14.42 12.98 5.04
N ARG A 142 -14.68 12.37 6.19
CA ARG A 142 -13.79 12.48 7.36
C ARG A 142 -12.42 11.89 7.08
N TRP A 143 -12.36 10.69 6.55
CA TRP A 143 -11.11 10.04 6.16
C TRP A 143 -10.35 10.89 5.15
N LYS A 144 -10.99 11.30 4.07
CA LYS A 144 -10.44 12.17 3.05
C LYS A 144 -9.87 13.47 3.63
N ASN A 145 -10.53 14.07 4.60
CA ASN A 145 -10.06 15.28 5.26
C ASN A 145 -8.94 15.04 6.28
N THR A 146 -8.81 13.83 6.82
CA THR A 146 -7.82 13.45 7.84
C THR A 146 -6.59 12.80 7.22
N SER A 147 -6.76 11.87 6.29
CA SER A 147 -5.68 11.19 5.57
C SER A 147 -5.10 12.05 4.46
N LEU A 148 -5.87 12.97 3.91
CA LEU A 148 -5.43 14.05 3.05
C LEU A 148 -4.98 15.30 3.86
N ASN A 149 -4.24 15.12 4.93
CA ASN A 149 -3.18 16.07 5.30
C ASN A 149 -2.00 16.01 4.29
N MET A 150 -2.17 15.36 3.18
CA MET A 150 -1.59 15.72 1.89
C MET A 150 -2.15 17.09 1.52
N PRO A 151 -1.33 18.08 1.19
CA PRO A 151 -1.85 19.40 0.79
C PRO A 151 -2.91 19.19 -0.29
N LYS A 152 -4.12 19.72 -0.05
CA LYS A 152 -5.22 19.73 -1.01
C LYS A 152 -4.64 20.25 -2.32
N GLU A 153 -4.59 19.42 -3.35
CA GLU A 153 -3.94 19.65 -4.62
C GLU A 153 -2.38 19.68 -4.55
N GLN A 154 -1.77 18.51 -4.72
CA GLN A 154 -0.39 18.49 -5.20
C GLN A 154 -0.37 19.03 -6.63
N LYS A 155 0.08 20.27 -6.78
CA LYS A 155 0.29 20.85 -8.11
C LYS A 155 1.58 20.28 -8.67
N ILE A 156 1.47 19.48 -9.71
CA ILE A 156 2.62 18.91 -10.41
C ILE A 156 2.89 19.78 -11.64
N LEU A 157 4.10 20.36 -11.70
CA LEU A 157 4.61 21.06 -12.86
C LEU A 157 5.67 20.17 -13.53
N CYS A 158 5.42 19.75 -14.76
CA CYS A 158 6.39 19.01 -15.55
C CYS A 158 7.18 19.95 -16.46
N ILE A 159 8.53 19.93 -16.36
CA ILE A 159 9.42 20.74 -17.16
C ILE A 159 10.25 19.80 -18.04
N CYS A 160 9.97 19.79 -19.34
CA CYS A 160 10.65 19.00 -20.34
C CYS A 160 11.47 19.88 -21.29
N GLY A 161 12.51 19.32 -21.88
CA GLY A 161 13.34 20.01 -22.87
C GLY A 161 14.67 19.29 -23.13
N ILE A 162 15.32 19.64 -24.23
CA ILE A 162 16.62 19.09 -24.63
C ILE A 162 17.73 19.45 -23.63
N LYS A 163 18.84 18.73 -23.68
CA LYS A 163 20.02 19.01 -22.84
C LYS A 163 20.48 20.46 -23.04
N ASN A 164 20.89 21.13 -21.95
CA ASN A 164 21.37 22.52 -21.94
C ASN A 164 20.36 23.60 -22.39
N SER A 165 19.05 23.33 -22.32
CA SER A 165 17.99 24.31 -22.66
C SER A 165 17.60 25.26 -21.51
N GLY A 166 18.36 25.29 -20.41
CA GLY A 166 18.07 26.17 -19.27
C GLY A 166 17.05 25.63 -18.26
N LYS A 167 16.63 24.36 -18.35
CA LYS A 167 15.65 23.75 -17.44
C LYS A 167 16.05 23.92 -15.97
N THR A 168 17.29 23.64 -15.62
CA THR A 168 17.77 23.71 -14.24
C THR A 168 17.68 25.13 -13.70
N THR A 169 18.08 26.13 -14.50
CA THR A 169 17.99 27.55 -14.14
C THR A 169 16.55 28.00 -13.94
N LEU A 170 15.63 27.55 -14.81
CA LEU A 170 14.20 27.83 -14.65
C LEU A 170 13.64 27.20 -13.38
N ILE A 171 14.00 25.94 -13.10
CA ILE A 171 13.55 25.21 -11.89
C ILE A 171 14.07 25.91 -10.64
N GLU A 172 15.32 26.35 -10.60
CA GLU A 172 15.88 27.10 -9.47
C GLU A 172 15.11 28.39 -9.19
N GLY A 173 14.80 29.17 -10.24
CA GLY A 173 13.98 30.37 -10.10
C GLY A 173 12.58 30.09 -9.56
N LEU A 174 11.93 29.04 -10.06
CA LEU A 174 10.61 28.60 -9.59
C LEU A 174 10.65 28.12 -8.13
N ILE A 175 11.67 27.35 -7.73
CA ILE A 175 11.85 26.90 -6.34
C ILE A 175 11.98 28.13 -5.42
N ALA A 176 12.84 29.08 -5.75
CA ALA A 176 13.05 30.26 -4.95
C ALA A 176 11.79 31.10 -4.78
N ASP A 177 11.04 31.38 -5.87
CA ASP A 177 9.81 32.15 -5.84
C ASP A 177 8.70 31.45 -5.05
N LEU A 178 8.45 30.14 -5.31
CA LEU A 178 7.41 29.39 -4.63
C LEU A 178 7.72 29.18 -3.14
N THR A 179 8.98 28.97 -2.79
CA THR A 179 9.41 28.85 -1.39
C THR A 179 9.27 30.19 -0.64
N ALA A 180 9.58 31.31 -1.29
CA ALA A 180 9.36 32.65 -0.72
C ALA A 180 7.87 32.91 -0.45
N ARG A 181 6.96 32.31 -1.21
CA ARG A 181 5.50 32.35 -0.99
C ARG A 181 5.02 31.33 0.07
N GLY A 182 5.91 30.66 0.79
CA GLY A 182 5.59 29.70 1.84
C GLY A 182 5.19 28.30 1.35
N LEU A 183 5.38 27.99 0.07
CA LEU A 183 5.08 26.68 -0.47
C LEU A 183 6.25 25.71 -0.26
N ARG A 184 5.96 24.45 0.06
CA ARG A 184 6.96 23.39 0.11
C ARG A 184 7.13 22.78 -1.28
N VAL A 185 8.28 22.99 -1.89
CA VAL A 185 8.57 22.51 -3.24
C VAL A 185 9.48 21.28 -3.16
N ALA A 186 9.09 20.19 -3.79
CA ALA A 186 9.94 19.04 -4.02
C ALA A 186 10.20 18.86 -5.52
N VAL A 187 11.39 18.39 -5.87
CA VAL A 187 11.79 18.19 -7.26
C VAL A 187 12.09 16.71 -7.50
N ILE A 188 11.54 16.17 -8.58
CA ILE A 188 11.86 14.83 -9.06
C ILE A 188 12.55 14.99 -10.41
N LYS A 189 13.77 14.49 -10.53
CA LYS A 189 14.55 14.49 -11.76
C LYS A 189 14.70 13.06 -12.28
N HIS A 190 14.33 12.84 -13.52
CA HIS A 190 14.71 11.66 -14.28
C HIS A 190 16.04 11.94 -14.99
N ASP A 191 17.05 11.12 -14.74
CA ASP A 191 18.32 11.16 -15.48
C ASP A 191 18.33 10.02 -16.51
N GLY A 192 18.46 10.37 -17.79
CA GLY A 192 18.52 9.39 -18.89
C GLY A 192 19.83 8.60 -18.94
N HIS A 193 20.79 8.92 -18.07
CA HIS A 193 22.09 8.26 -17.92
C HIS A 193 22.33 7.91 -16.46
N ALA A 194 23.28 7.02 -16.19
CA ALA A 194 23.68 6.70 -14.81
C ALA A 194 24.10 7.96 -14.07
N PHE A 195 23.36 8.34 -12.98
CA PHE A 195 23.74 9.48 -12.16
C PHE A 195 24.73 9.07 -11.08
N GLU A 196 25.61 10.00 -10.69
CA GLU A 196 26.47 9.85 -9.52
C GLU A 196 25.93 10.73 -8.38
N PRO A 197 25.66 10.12 -7.19
CA PRO A 197 25.13 10.87 -6.05
C PRO A 197 26.16 11.84 -5.47
N ASP A 198 25.66 12.91 -4.85
CA ASP A 198 26.36 13.81 -3.92
C ASP A 198 27.58 14.59 -4.43
N ARG A 199 27.64 14.92 -5.70
CA ARG A 199 28.66 15.86 -6.20
C ARG A 199 28.18 17.32 -6.09
N PRO A 200 29.04 18.24 -5.58
CA PRO A 200 28.78 19.68 -5.66
C PRO A 200 28.56 20.11 -7.13
N GLY A 201 27.54 20.95 -7.37
CA GLY A 201 27.23 21.45 -8.71
C GLY A 201 26.28 20.59 -9.54
N THR A 202 25.83 19.45 -9.02
CA THR A 202 24.74 18.67 -9.65
C THR A 202 23.41 19.40 -9.55
N ASP A 203 22.47 19.10 -10.45
CA ASP A 203 21.13 19.69 -10.44
C ASP A 203 20.43 19.48 -9.08
N THR A 204 20.59 18.31 -8.46
CA THR A 204 20.02 18.00 -7.14
C THR A 204 20.55 18.94 -6.07
N ALA A 205 21.87 19.15 -6.02
CA ALA A 205 22.52 20.08 -5.09
C ALA A 205 22.05 21.53 -5.33
N ARG A 206 21.92 21.95 -6.59
CA ARG A 206 21.44 23.29 -6.98
C ARG A 206 19.97 23.50 -6.58
N HIS A 207 19.10 22.52 -6.79
CA HIS A 207 17.70 22.60 -6.38
C HIS A 207 17.55 22.71 -4.84
N LEU A 208 18.33 21.94 -4.09
CA LEU A 208 18.36 22.05 -2.63
C LEU A 208 18.89 23.43 -2.19
N ALA A 209 19.95 23.95 -2.83
CA ALA A 209 20.46 25.29 -2.55
C ALA A 209 19.43 26.40 -2.84
N ALA A 210 18.61 26.24 -3.89
CA ALA A 210 17.53 27.16 -4.22
C ALA A 210 16.34 27.11 -3.23
N GLY A 211 16.34 26.21 -2.25
CA GLY A 211 15.31 26.15 -1.20
C GLY A 211 14.36 24.98 -1.29
N ALA A 212 14.55 24.01 -2.18
CA ALA A 212 13.68 22.85 -2.26
C ALA A 212 13.60 22.10 -0.92
N TYR A 213 12.39 21.68 -0.53
CA TYR A 213 12.13 20.85 0.65
C TYR A 213 12.74 19.45 0.51
N GLY A 214 12.77 18.93 -0.70
CA GLY A 214 13.38 17.65 -1.03
C GLY A 214 13.65 17.52 -2.51
N CYS A 215 14.59 16.64 -2.83
CA CYS A 215 14.96 16.30 -4.20
C CYS A 215 15.05 14.79 -4.36
N ALA A 216 14.49 14.27 -5.44
CA ALA A 216 14.72 12.90 -5.88
C ALA A 216 15.36 12.91 -7.27
N VAL A 217 16.32 12.03 -7.48
CA VAL A 217 16.87 11.72 -8.80
C VAL A 217 16.81 10.21 -9.02
N PHE A 218 16.45 9.79 -10.20
CA PHE A 218 16.40 8.37 -10.55
C PHE A 218 16.86 8.13 -11.99
N ASP A 219 17.38 6.94 -12.22
CA ASP A 219 17.70 6.38 -13.53
C ASP A 219 17.09 4.97 -13.67
N GLY A 220 17.45 4.23 -14.69
CA GLY A 220 16.94 2.88 -14.96
C GLY A 220 17.32 1.81 -13.92
N GLY A 221 18.19 2.07 -12.95
CA GLY A 221 18.70 1.08 -12.01
C GLY A 221 18.78 1.51 -10.56
N LYS A 222 18.69 2.79 -10.27
CA LYS A 222 18.81 3.32 -8.90
C LYS A 222 18.11 4.66 -8.72
N TYR A 223 17.87 5.02 -7.47
CA TYR A 223 17.37 6.35 -7.10
C TYR A 223 18.09 6.89 -5.86
N GLN A 224 18.10 8.20 -5.72
CA GLN A 224 18.51 8.90 -4.50
C GLN A 224 17.41 9.88 -4.10
N LEU A 225 17.06 9.90 -2.80
CA LEU A 225 16.13 10.85 -2.20
C LEU A 225 16.84 11.63 -1.11
N VAL A 226 16.79 12.95 -1.19
CA VAL A 226 17.28 13.87 -0.16
C VAL A 226 16.12 14.72 0.32
N LYS A 227 15.90 14.77 1.64
CA LYS A 227 14.84 15.56 2.27
C LYS A 227 15.42 16.42 3.37
N ARG A 228 15.03 17.71 3.44
CA ARG A 228 15.32 18.56 4.58
C ARG A 228 14.45 18.15 5.77
N VAL A 229 15.08 17.79 6.87
CA VAL A 229 14.41 17.53 8.14
C VAL A 229 14.73 18.71 9.06
N PRO A 230 13.74 19.31 9.75
CA PRO A 230 14.04 20.27 10.80
C PRO A 230 14.94 19.59 11.83
N VAL A 231 16.11 20.14 12.08
CA VAL A 231 16.94 19.70 13.20
C VAL A 231 16.22 20.21 14.44
N SER A 232 15.59 19.31 15.20
CA SER A 232 15.16 19.65 16.56
C SER A 232 16.43 19.95 17.35
N GLU A 233 16.57 21.17 17.80
CA GLU A 233 17.59 21.48 18.83
C GLU A 233 17.38 20.50 19.99
N ARG A 234 18.45 19.77 20.34
CA ARG A 234 18.48 18.84 21.48
C ARG A 234 18.62 19.63 22.75
#